data_570f4d98669a72755a79b43c1d26b34a
#
_entry.id   570f4d98669a72755a79b43c1d26b34a
#
_cell.length_a   1.000
_cell.length_b   1.000
_cell.length_c   1.000
_cell.angle_alpha   90.00
_cell.angle_beta   90.00
_cell.angle_gamma   90.00
#
_symmetry.space_group_name_H-M   'P 1'
#
loop_
_entity.id
_entity.type
_entity.pdbx_description
1 polymer ?
#
loop_
_entity_poly.entity_id
_entity_poly.type
_entity_poly.pdbx_seq_one_letter_code
_entity_poly.pdbx_strand_id
1 'polypeptide(L)'
;MKKPIIEFRNVSKVFEDSDTKVLKDINFELEEGKFYTLLGASGSGKSTILNIIAGLLDATIGDILLDGVRINDIPTNKRDVHTVFQSYALFPHMNVFENVAFPLRLRKVDKKEIEQRVLEVLKMVQLEGFEKR
;
A
#
# COMPACT_ATOMS: atom_id res chain seq x y z
N MET A 1 15.36 -6.05 -20.71
CA MET A 1 14.63 -4.95 -20.07
C MET A 1 13.84 -5.47 -18.89
N LYS A 2 13.97 -4.82 -17.75
CA LYS A 2 13.13 -5.15 -16.60
C LYS A 2 11.74 -4.58 -16.80
N LYS A 3 10.72 -5.38 -16.57
CA LYS A 3 9.33 -4.98 -16.69
C LYS A 3 8.98 -3.99 -15.57
N PRO A 4 8.32 -2.85 -15.88
CA PRO A 4 7.84 -1.95 -14.81
C PRO A 4 6.73 -2.62 -14.00
N ILE A 5 6.80 -2.50 -12.67
CA ILE A 5 5.76 -2.99 -11.77
C ILE A 5 4.69 -1.93 -11.54
N ILE A 6 5.07 -0.67 -11.47
CA ILE A 6 4.16 0.48 -11.36
C ILE A 6 4.43 1.43 -12.51
N GLU A 7 3.38 1.89 -13.16
CA GLU A 7 3.46 2.93 -14.20
C GLU A 7 2.41 4.01 -13.93
N PHE A 8 2.83 5.27 -14.02
CA PHE A 8 1.94 6.43 -14.10
C PHE A 8 2.00 7.00 -15.50
N ARG A 9 0.84 7.15 -16.15
CA ARG A 9 0.71 7.68 -17.51
C ARG A 9 -0.20 8.90 -17.49
N ASN A 10 0.38 10.08 -17.68
CA ASN A 10 -0.31 11.36 -17.76
C ASN A 10 -1.28 11.59 -16.59
N VAL A 11 -0.83 11.28 -15.37
CA VAL A 11 -1.65 11.34 -14.17
C VAL A 11 -1.71 12.76 -13.63
N SER A 12 -2.94 13.27 -13.47
CA SER A 12 -3.22 14.55 -12.83
C SER A 12 -4.23 14.35 -11.69
N LYS A 13 -4.11 15.15 -10.65
CA LYS A 13 -5.04 15.16 -9.52
C LYS A 13 -5.42 16.58 -9.14
N VAL A 14 -6.74 16.82 -9.14
CA VAL A 14 -7.35 18.05 -8.66
C VAL A 14 -8.33 17.67 -7.54
N PHE A 15 -8.26 18.34 -6.41
CA PHE A 15 -9.24 18.18 -5.35
C PHE A 15 -10.42 19.14 -5.57
N GLU A 16 -11.62 18.71 -5.22
CA GLU A 16 -12.88 19.46 -5.46
C GLU A 16 -12.88 20.84 -4.78
N ASP A 17 -12.19 20.97 -3.65
CA ASP A 17 -12.11 22.21 -2.87
C ASP A 17 -11.04 23.19 -3.39
N SER A 18 -10.36 22.85 -4.46
CA SER A 18 -9.26 23.65 -4.98
C SER A 18 -9.15 23.53 -6.49
N ASP A 19 -9.12 24.65 -7.17
CA ASP A 19 -8.82 24.67 -8.61
C ASP A 19 -7.36 24.36 -8.93
N THR A 20 -6.53 24.16 -7.91
CA THR A 20 -5.12 23.88 -8.06
C THR A 20 -4.85 22.40 -8.26
N LYS A 21 -4.18 22.04 -9.33
CA LYS A 21 -3.69 20.69 -9.55
C LYS A 21 -2.57 20.35 -8.56
N VAL A 22 -2.79 19.34 -7.72
CA VAL A 22 -1.76 18.79 -6.82
C VAL A 22 -0.75 17.97 -7.60
N LEU A 23 -1.21 17.20 -8.60
CA LEU A 23 -0.38 16.49 -9.56
C LEU A 23 -0.71 16.96 -10.96
N LYS A 24 0.34 17.25 -11.75
CA LYS A 24 0.23 17.77 -13.12
C LYS A 24 0.97 16.85 -14.07
N ASP A 25 0.23 16.11 -14.88
CA ASP A 25 0.77 15.28 -15.96
C ASP A 25 1.98 14.43 -15.54
N ILE A 26 1.81 13.66 -14.46
CA ILE A 26 2.89 12.87 -13.87
C ILE A 26 3.09 11.57 -14.66
N ASN A 27 4.31 11.35 -15.07
CA ASN A 27 4.75 10.17 -15.82
C ASN A 27 5.98 9.56 -15.16
N PHE A 28 5.92 8.31 -14.75
CA PHE A 28 7.09 7.55 -14.27
C PHE A 28 6.81 6.05 -14.30
N GLU A 29 7.88 5.29 -14.20
CA GLU A 29 7.87 3.84 -14.11
C GLU A 29 8.73 3.39 -12.93
N LEU A 30 8.27 2.39 -12.18
CA LEU A 30 9.03 1.74 -11.12
C LEU A 30 9.30 0.29 -11.54
N GLU A 31 10.56 -0.11 -11.52
CA GLU A 31 10.96 -1.48 -11.86
C GLU A 31 10.74 -2.45 -10.70
N GLU A 32 10.37 -3.67 -11.04
CA GLU A 32 10.24 -4.74 -10.05
C GLU A 32 11.56 -5.02 -9.34
N GLY A 33 11.46 -5.31 -8.03
CA GLY A 33 12.62 -5.68 -7.20
C GLY A 33 13.54 -4.54 -6.81
N LYS A 34 13.14 -3.29 -7.05
CA LYS A 34 13.92 -2.10 -6.65
C LYS A 34 13.28 -1.36 -5.50
N PHE A 35 14.10 -0.65 -4.76
CA PHE A 35 13.71 0.27 -3.71
C PHE A 35 13.72 1.70 -4.25
N TYR A 36 12.63 2.43 -4.08
CA TYR A 36 12.49 3.81 -4.52
C TYR A 36 12.11 4.73 -3.36
N THR A 37 12.63 5.94 -3.38
CA THR A 37 12.31 6.97 -2.40
C THR A 37 11.71 8.19 -3.10
N LEU A 38 10.55 8.66 -2.61
CA LEU A 38 9.95 9.91 -3.04
C LEU A 38 10.42 11.05 -2.12
N LEU A 39 11.12 12.02 -2.70
CA LEU A 39 11.62 13.19 -1.99
C LEU A 39 10.90 14.44 -2.45
N GLY A 40 10.65 15.33 -1.52
CA GLY A 40 10.04 16.63 -1.79
C GLY A 40 9.60 17.32 -0.50
N ALA A 41 9.35 18.61 -0.59
CA ALA A 41 8.82 19.39 0.52
C ALA A 41 7.39 18.97 0.88
N SER A 42 6.93 19.32 2.09
CA SER A 42 5.53 19.14 2.49
C SER A 42 4.60 19.81 1.46
N GLY A 43 3.54 19.10 1.08
CA GLY A 43 2.59 19.60 0.08
C GLY A 43 3.03 19.43 -1.39
N SER A 44 4.13 18.70 -1.66
CA SER A 44 4.62 18.46 -3.02
C SER A 44 3.89 17.34 -3.78
N GLY A 45 2.95 16.63 -3.15
CA GLY A 45 2.18 15.57 -3.77
C GLY A 45 2.65 14.15 -3.50
N LYS A 46 3.66 13.93 -2.64
CA LYS A 46 4.17 12.59 -2.30
C LYS A 46 3.10 11.66 -1.75
N SER A 47 2.39 12.11 -0.72
CA SER A 47 1.29 11.33 -0.11
C SER A 47 0.15 11.10 -1.11
N THR A 48 -0.12 12.05 -1.98
CA THR A 48 -1.13 11.92 -3.04
C THR A 48 -0.77 10.79 -4.00
N ILE A 49 0.47 10.72 -4.45
CA ILE A 49 0.95 9.62 -5.33
C ILE A 49 0.78 8.26 -4.63
N LEU A 50 1.24 8.15 -3.38
CA LEU A 50 1.14 6.90 -2.61
C LEU A 50 -0.32 6.48 -2.39
N ASN A 51 -1.21 7.42 -2.08
CA ASN A 51 -2.63 7.15 -1.89
C ASN A 51 -3.34 6.74 -3.19
N ILE A 52 -2.92 7.28 -4.33
CA ILE A 52 -3.42 6.85 -5.64
C ILE A 52 -2.98 5.42 -5.96
N ILE A 53 -1.74 5.05 -5.70
CA ILE A 53 -1.24 3.69 -5.87
C ILE A 53 -2.00 2.71 -4.97
N ALA A 54 -2.25 3.10 -3.72
CA ALA A 54 -3.00 2.28 -2.76
C ALA A 54 -4.50 2.17 -3.05
N GLY A 55 -5.05 3.07 -3.86
CA GLY A 55 -6.49 3.12 -4.14
C GLY A 55 -7.30 3.91 -3.13
N LEU A 56 -6.65 4.67 -2.25
CA LEU A 56 -7.31 5.54 -1.27
C LEU A 56 -7.75 6.87 -1.87
N LEU A 57 -7.17 7.25 -3.00
CA LEU A 57 -7.55 8.39 -3.81
C LEU A 57 -7.64 7.97 -5.27
N ASP A 58 -8.53 8.59 -6.01
CA ASP A 58 -8.63 8.42 -7.46
C ASP A 58 -7.83 9.50 -8.19
N ALA A 59 -7.18 9.14 -9.29
CA ALA A 59 -6.63 10.11 -10.21
C ALA A 59 -7.78 10.86 -10.91
N THR A 60 -7.62 12.16 -11.14
CA THR A 60 -8.59 12.93 -11.91
C THR A 60 -8.47 12.61 -13.39
N ILE A 61 -7.24 12.47 -13.88
CA ILE A 61 -6.90 12.14 -15.27
C ILE A 61 -5.73 11.17 -15.25
N GLY A 62 -5.66 10.33 -16.28
CA GLY A 62 -4.52 9.45 -16.51
C GLY A 62 -4.72 8.04 -16.01
N ASP A 63 -3.73 7.21 -16.26
CA ASP A 63 -3.79 5.78 -15.97
C ASP A 63 -2.69 5.36 -15.01
N ILE A 64 -3.04 4.51 -14.06
CA ILE A 64 -2.11 3.84 -13.16
C ILE A 64 -2.14 2.36 -13.49
N LEU A 65 -0.96 1.78 -13.76
CA LEU A 65 -0.83 0.37 -14.05
C LEU A 65 -0.01 -0.33 -12.98
N LEU A 66 -0.46 -1.51 -12.60
CA LEU A 66 0.25 -2.43 -11.72
C LEU A 66 0.48 -3.72 -12.49
N ASP A 67 1.74 -4.08 -12.71
CA ASP A 67 2.13 -5.23 -13.51
C ASP A 67 1.46 -5.27 -14.90
N GLY A 68 1.38 -4.10 -15.54
CA GLY A 68 0.77 -3.94 -16.86
C GLY A 68 -0.75 -3.86 -16.89
N VAL A 69 -1.41 -4.01 -15.76
CA VAL A 69 -2.88 -3.94 -15.64
C VAL A 69 -3.31 -2.59 -15.07
N ARG A 70 -4.23 -1.92 -15.75
CA ARG A 70 -4.80 -0.66 -15.27
C ARG A 70 -5.60 -0.90 -13.99
N ILE A 71 -5.25 -0.20 -12.91
CA ILE A 71 -5.83 -0.40 -11.59
C ILE A 71 -6.75 0.73 -11.12
N ASN A 72 -7.01 1.75 -11.94
CA ASN A 72 -7.85 2.90 -11.55
C ASN A 72 -9.20 2.50 -10.96
N ASP A 73 -9.85 1.48 -11.51
CA ASP A 73 -11.17 1.04 -11.10
C ASP A 73 -11.17 -0.17 -10.15
N ILE A 74 -9.98 -0.62 -9.74
CA ILE A 74 -9.83 -1.74 -8.82
C ILE A 74 -9.83 -1.20 -7.39
N PRO A 75 -10.73 -1.70 -6.50
CA PRO A 75 -10.78 -1.25 -5.11
C PRO A 75 -9.51 -1.61 -4.34
N THR A 76 -9.21 -0.83 -3.29
CA THR A 76 -7.99 -0.95 -2.48
C THR A 76 -7.72 -2.39 -2.01
N ASN A 77 -8.75 -3.07 -1.51
CA ASN A 77 -8.62 -4.43 -0.96
C ASN A 77 -8.32 -5.51 -2.01
N LYS A 78 -8.47 -5.19 -3.30
CA LYS A 78 -8.20 -6.11 -4.42
C LYS A 78 -6.92 -5.78 -5.18
N ARG A 79 -6.23 -4.69 -4.81
CA ARG A 79 -4.92 -4.36 -5.38
C ARG A 79 -3.83 -5.13 -4.64
N ASP A 80 -2.88 -5.69 -5.36
CA ASP A 80 -1.71 -6.35 -4.77
C ASP A 80 -0.66 -5.32 -4.36
N VAL A 81 -1.07 -4.41 -3.48
CA VAL A 81 -0.28 -3.32 -2.92
C VAL A 81 -0.52 -3.25 -1.41
N HIS A 82 0.54 -3.11 -0.64
CA HIS A 82 0.48 -2.98 0.80
C HIS A 82 1.04 -1.64 1.24
N THR A 83 0.29 -0.92 2.09
CA THR A 83 0.69 0.38 2.61
C THR A 83 1.00 0.27 4.09
N VAL A 84 2.19 0.74 4.49
CA VAL A 84 2.53 0.92 5.90
C VAL A 84 2.20 2.36 6.27
N PHE A 85 1.16 2.55 7.09
CA PHE A 85 0.74 3.87 7.54
C PHE A 85 1.63 4.39 8.65
N GLN A 86 1.78 5.71 8.72
CA GLN A 86 2.54 6.38 9.77
C GLN A 86 1.96 6.12 11.17
N SER A 87 0.66 5.89 11.28
CA SER A 87 -0.05 5.51 12.51
C SER A 87 -0.08 4.00 12.75
N TYR A 88 0.55 3.21 11.89
CA TYR A 88 0.61 1.74 11.92
C TYR A 88 -0.72 0.99 11.78
N ALA A 89 -1.86 1.67 11.78
CA ALA A 89 -3.21 1.11 11.53
C ALA A 89 -3.54 -0.15 12.35
N LEU A 90 -3.16 -0.19 13.62
CA LEU A 90 -3.43 -1.32 14.52
C LEU A 90 -4.91 -1.40 14.89
N PHE A 91 -5.41 -2.62 15.05
CA PHE A 91 -6.73 -2.87 15.64
C PHE A 91 -6.61 -2.87 17.17
N PRO A 92 -7.09 -1.82 17.87
CA PRO A 92 -6.85 -1.66 19.31
C PRO A 92 -7.58 -2.69 20.18
N HIS A 93 -8.64 -3.32 19.66
CA HIS A 93 -9.42 -4.35 20.34
C HIS A 93 -8.84 -5.76 20.17
N MET A 94 -7.78 -5.91 19.38
CA MET A 94 -7.08 -7.16 19.14
C MET A 94 -5.72 -7.15 19.82
N ASN A 95 -5.27 -8.32 20.28
CA ASN A 95 -3.91 -8.49 20.81
C ASN A 95 -2.87 -8.55 19.67
N VAL A 96 -1.60 -8.72 20.02
CA VAL A 96 -0.50 -8.79 19.05
C VAL A 96 -0.69 -9.95 18.08
N PHE A 97 -1.00 -11.14 18.59
CA PHE A 97 -1.24 -12.32 17.75
C PHE A 97 -2.37 -12.07 16.73
N GLU A 98 -3.50 -11.54 17.20
CA GLU A 98 -4.67 -11.28 16.37
C GLU A 98 -4.42 -10.25 15.28
N ASN A 99 -3.69 -9.17 15.59
CA ASN A 99 -3.29 -8.18 14.61
C ASN A 99 -2.44 -8.77 13.48
N VAL A 100 -1.46 -9.60 13.83
CA VAL A 100 -0.57 -10.25 12.84
C VAL A 100 -1.31 -11.32 12.05
N ALA A 101 -2.21 -12.06 12.70
CA ALA A 101 -2.98 -13.14 12.07
C ALA A 101 -4.10 -12.64 11.14
N PHE A 102 -4.56 -11.40 11.30
CA PHE A 102 -5.75 -10.87 10.61
C PHE A 102 -5.71 -11.06 9.09
N PRO A 103 -4.65 -10.68 8.35
CA PRO A 103 -4.61 -10.88 6.90
C PRO A 103 -4.67 -12.36 6.51
N LEU A 104 -4.08 -13.24 7.29
CA LEU A 104 -4.09 -14.67 7.03
C LEU A 104 -5.50 -15.27 7.23
N ARG A 105 -6.25 -14.76 8.22
CA ARG A 105 -7.65 -15.14 8.43
C ARG A 105 -8.53 -14.71 7.27
N LEU A 106 -8.34 -13.52 6.74
CA LEU A 106 -9.05 -13.03 5.55
C LEU A 106 -8.81 -13.91 4.33
N ARG A 107 -7.60 -14.46 4.20
CA ARG A 107 -7.23 -15.39 3.13
C ARG A 107 -7.64 -16.82 3.41
N LYS A 108 -8.34 -17.08 4.51
CA LYS A 108 -8.81 -18.41 4.94
C LYS A 108 -7.68 -19.44 5.06
N VAL A 109 -6.53 -19.01 5.51
CA VAL A 109 -5.40 -19.91 5.80
C VAL A 109 -5.75 -20.81 6.99
N ASP A 110 -5.28 -22.05 6.98
CA ASP A 110 -5.51 -23.02 8.05
C ASP A 110 -4.99 -22.52 9.42
N LYS A 111 -5.75 -22.80 10.48
CA LYS A 111 -5.46 -22.30 11.83
C LYS A 111 -4.06 -22.68 12.33
N LYS A 112 -3.60 -23.90 12.07
CA LYS A 112 -2.26 -24.36 12.46
C LYS A 112 -1.17 -23.62 11.71
N GLU A 113 -1.38 -23.36 10.43
CA GLU A 113 -0.46 -22.61 9.59
C GLU A 113 -0.40 -21.14 10.03
N ILE A 114 -1.53 -20.53 10.39
CA ILE A 114 -1.58 -19.17 10.94
C ILE A 114 -0.75 -19.09 12.21
N GLU A 115 -0.94 -20.02 13.16
CA GLU A 115 -0.19 -20.04 14.42
C GLU A 115 1.32 -20.12 14.16
N GLN A 116 1.75 -21.03 13.31
CA GLN A 116 3.15 -21.20 12.95
C GLN A 116 3.74 -19.91 12.33
N ARG A 117 3.08 -19.36 11.32
CA ARG A 117 3.54 -18.16 10.62
C ARG A 117 3.62 -16.94 11.52
N VAL A 118 2.61 -16.75 12.38
CA VAL A 118 2.58 -15.63 13.33
C VAL A 118 3.74 -15.72 14.31
N LEU A 119 3.96 -16.89 14.89
CA LEU A 119 5.07 -17.10 15.85
C LEU A 119 6.44 -16.91 15.18
N GLU A 120 6.62 -17.38 13.96
CA GLU A 120 7.86 -17.16 13.20
C GLU A 120 8.13 -15.66 12.96
N VAL A 121 7.10 -14.92 12.54
CA VAL A 121 7.23 -13.47 12.30
C VAL A 121 7.53 -12.71 13.60
N LEU A 122 6.84 -13.04 14.70
CA LEU A 122 7.09 -12.42 16.00
C LEU A 122 8.50 -12.69 16.50
N LYS A 123 9.02 -13.88 16.29
CA LYS A 123 10.42 -14.21 16.60
C LYS A 123 11.39 -13.38 15.76
N MET A 124 11.10 -13.24 14.46
CA MET A 124 11.92 -12.45 13.54
C MET A 124 12.06 -10.99 13.97
N VAL A 125 11.01 -10.39 14.53
CA VAL A 125 11.01 -9.01 15.03
C VAL A 125 11.27 -8.90 16.53
N GLN A 126 11.70 -9.99 17.17
CA GLN A 126 12.05 -10.04 18.61
C GLN A 126 10.87 -9.75 19.56
N LEU A 127 9.69 -10.17 19.17
CA LEU A 127 8.46 -10.07 19.98
C LEU A 127 7.93 -11.43 20.44
N GLU A 128 8.79 -12.42 20.48
CA GLU A 128 8.46 -13.74 21.04
C GLU A 128 8.01 -13.60 22.50
N GLY A 129 6.88 -14.20 22.85
CA GLY A 129 6.29 -14.10 24.18
C GLY A 129 5.30 -12.94 24.38
N PHE A 130 5.10 -12.08 23.36
CA PHE A 130 4.21 -10.92 23.43
C PHE A 130 2.83 -11.17 22.77
N GLU A 131 2.55 -12.41 22.36
CA GLU A 131 1.37 -12.76 21.54
C GLU A 131 0.04 -12.28 22.15
N LYS A 132 -0.06 -12.32 23.48
CA LYS A 132 -1.30 -11.99 24.22
C LYS A 132 -1.41 -10.55 24.67
N ARG A 133 -0.43 -9.71 24.38
CA ARG A 133 -0.47 -8.29 24.75
C ARG A 133 -1.36 -7.47 23.85
#